data_9b57dfce6817abd3f0b35d8ca7bbfe9c
#
_entry.id   9b57dfce6817abd3f0b35d8ca7bbfe9c
#
_cell.length_a   1.000
_cell.length_b   1.000
_cell.length_c   1.000
_cell.angle_alpha   90.00
_cell.angle_beta   90.00
_cell.angle_gamma   90.00
#
_symmetry.space_group_name_H-M   'P 1'
#
loop_
_entity.id
_entity.type
_entity.pdbx_description
1 polymer ?
#
loop_
_entity_poly.entity_id
_entity_poly.type
_entity_poly.pdbx_seq_one_letter_code
_entity_poly.pdbx_strand_id
1 'polypeptide(L)'
;MAWADKYRKLKVRTNADTPTDAAKAKELGAEGIGLCRTEHMFFEPDRIGAIREMICSDTVEEREAALAKLEPMQQGDFEKLYEAMDGYNVTIRFLDPPLHEFVPTEEKDIEELAHTKGKSVEEIKAIISSLHEFNPMMGHRGCRLAVTYPEIAKMQTRAVIKAAIAVSKKIGKAIEPEIMIPLVGEVKELKYVKDVVCATADEVIKNAGVEMKYHVGTMIEIPRAALTADEIAKEAEFFSFGTNDLTQMTFGFSRDDAGKFLSAYYDKKIYENDPFQKLDQVGVGKLVKMAAEM
;
A
#
# COMPACT_ATOMS: atom_id res chain seq x y z
N MET A 1 27.09 -11.58 -1.84
CA MET A 1 26.44 -10.97 -0.68
C MET A 1 27.42 -10.85 0.49
N ALA A 2 27.97 -11.93 1.07
CA ALA A 2 28.85 -11.87 2.25
C ALA A 2 30.06 -10.92 2.16
N TRP A 3 30.59 -10.65 0.96
CA TRP A 3 31.64 -9.65 0.77
C TRP A 3 31.11 -8.22 0.92
N ALA A 4 29.95 -7.91 0.32
CA ALA A 4 29.30 -6.61 0.42
C ALA A 4 28.86 -6.31 1.87
N ASP A 5 28.43 -7.33 2.63
CA ASP A 5 27.98 -7.20 4.01
C ASP A 5 29.08 -6.70 4.95
N LYS A 6 30.36 -6.87 4.57
CA LYS A 6 31.50 -6.32 5.34
C LYS A 6 31.63 -4.79 5.26
N TYR A 7 31.04 -4.18 4.24
CA TYR A 7 31.19 -2.75 3.95
C TYR A 7 29.90 -1.95 4.07
N ARG A 8 28.74 -2.59 3.91
CA ARG A 8 27.45 -1.91 4.02
C ARG A 8 27.21 -1.43 5.45
N LYS A 9 26.58 -0.25 5.57
CA LYS A 9 26.11 0.32 6.84
C LYS A 9 24.61 0.19 7.00
N LEU A 10 23.87 0.15 5.89
CA LEU A 10 22.42 0.02 5.85
C LEU A 10 22.01 -1.45 5.80
N LYS A 11 20.84 -1.73 6.35
CA LYS A 11 20.18 -3.03 6.20
C LYS A 11 19.55 -3.14 4.81
N VAL A 12 19.34 -4.37 4.35
CA VAL A 12 18.65 -4.66 3.08
C VAL A 12 17.25 -5.19 3.39
N ARG A 13 16.25 -4.45 2.95
CA ARG A 13 14.85 -4.88 2.97
C ARG A 13 14.38 -5.16 1.54
N THR A 14 13.53 -6.15 1.37
CA THR A 14 12.97 -6.53 0.08
C THR A 14 11.57 -5.96 -0.14
N ASN A 15 11.13 -5.94 -1.39
CA ASN A 15 9.70 -5.88 -1.72
C ASN A 15 9.20 -7.32 -1.84
N ALA A 16 8.20 -7.70 -1.06
CA ALA A 16 7.60 -9.03 -1.11
C ALA A 16 6.14 -8.95 -0.69
N ASP A 17 5.27 -9.46 -1.54
CA ASP A 17 3.82 -9.42 -1.36
C ASP A 17 3.27 -10.82 -1.02
N THR A 18 4.09 -11.88 -1.17
CA THR A 18 3.74 -13.27 -0.86
C THR A 18 4.68 -13.88 0.18
N PRO A 19 4.21 -14.86 0.96
CA PRO A 19 5.07 -15.61 1.90
C PRO A 19 6.23 -16.32 1.21
N THR A 20 6.03 -16.80 -0.01
CA THR A 20 7.06 -17.48 -0.82
C THR A 20 8.20 -16.52 -1.18
N ASP A 21 7.85 -15.31 -1.66
CA ASP A 21 8.85 -14.30 -2.00
C ASP A 21 9.59 -13.80 -0.76
N ALA A 22 8.86 -13.64 0.37
CA ALA A 22 9.45 -13.25 1.65
C ALA A 22 10.46 -14.28 2.15
N ALA A 23 10.11 -15.57 2.13
CA ALA A 23 11.01 -16.65 2.52
C ALA A 23 12.25 -16.72 1.61
N LYS A 24 12.05 -16.56 0.29
CA LYS A 24 13.16 -16.57 -0.68
C LYS A 24 14.09 -15.38 -0.49
N ALA A 25 13.53 -14.19 -0.26
CA ALA A 25 14.32 -12.99 0.01
C ALA A 25 15.15 -13.11 1.30
N LYS A 26 14.57 -13.68 2.36
CA LYS A 26 15.27 -13.96 3.62
C LYS A 26 16.42 -14.95 3.42
N GLU A 27 16.19 -16.04 2.66
CA GLU A 27 17.25 -16.98 2.28
C GLU A 27 18.41 -16.30 1.56
N LEU A 28 18.11 -15.32 0.71
CA LEU A 28 19.08 -14.51 -0.02
C LEU A 28 19.76 -13.42 0.83
N GLY A 29 19.36 -13.26 2.11
CA GLY A 29 19.97 -12.34 3.05
C GLY A 29 19.22 -11.02 3.28
N ALA A 30 17.95 -10.93 2.91
CA ALA A 30 17.11 -9.79 3.28
C ALA A 30 16.85 -9.79 4.80
N GLU A 31 16.87 -8.60 5.40
CA GLU A 31 16.72 -8.37 6.85
C GLU A 31 15.36 -7.73 7.19
N GLY A 32 14.41 -7.82 6.29
CA GLY A 32 13.06 -7.34 6.44
C GLY A 32 12.34 -7.17 5.11
N ILE A 33 11.05 -6.85 5.19
CA ILE A 33 10.23 -6.41 4.06
C ILE A 33 10.09 -4.90 4.17
N GLY A 34 10.56 -4.18 3.14
CA GLY A 34 10.44 -2.71 3.05
C GLY A 34 9.14 -2.26 2.39
N LEU A 35 8.50 -3.15 1.62
CA LEU A 35 7.21 -2.92 0.99
C LEU A 35 6.48 -4.24 0.77
N CYS A 36 5.33 -4.38 1.43
CA CYS A 36 4.30 -5.35 1.11
C CYS A 36 3.09 -4.59 0.57
N ARG A 37 2.69 -4.87 -0.67
CA ARG A 37 1.54 -4.27 -1.35
C ARG A 37 0.31 -5.11 -1.10
N THR A 38 -0.65 -4.55 -0.37
CA THR A 38 -1.85 -5.29 0.03
C THR A 38 -2.86 -5.48 -1.10
N GLU A 39 -2.82 -4.64 -2.13
CA GLU A 39 -3.68 -4.76 -3.31
C GLU A 39 -3.54 -6.10 -4.03
N HIS A 40 -2.33 -6.66 -4.08
CA HIS A 40 -2.10 -7.95 -4.75
C HIS A 40 -2.86 -9.10 -4.08
N MET A 41 -3.12 -8.98 -2.78
CA MET A 41 -3.90 -9.98 -2.04
C MET A 41 -5.38 -9.98 -2.41
N PHE A 42 -5.91 -8.87 -2.97
CA PHE A 42 -7.33 -8.71 -3.28
C PHE A 42 -7.72 -9.23 -4.66
N PHE A 43 -6.76 -9.48 -5.55
CA PHE A 43 -7.04 -10.02 -6.89
C PHE A 43 -7.23 -11.54 -6.92
N GLU A 44 -7.01 -12.23 -5.80
CA GLU A 44 -7.24 -13.66 -5.70
C GLU A 44 -8.73 -14.00 -5.96
N PRO A 45 -9.02 -15.11 -6.67
CA PRO A 45 -10.39 -15.44 -7.10
C PRO A 45 -11.40 -15.57 -5.95
N ASP A 46 -10.96 -16.00 -4.78
CA ASP A 46 -11.77 -16.15 -3.57
C ASP A 46 -12.07 -14.84 -2.83
N ARG A 47 -11.43 -13.73 -3.24
CA ARG A 47 -11.48 -12.42 -2.55
C ARG A 47 -12.05 -11.32 -3.40
N ILE A 48 -11.80 -11.36 -4.71
CA ILE A 48 -12.21 -10.29 -5.62
C ILE A 48 -13.71 -10.01 -5.56
N GLY A 49 -14.54 -11.06 -5.33
CA GLY A 49 -15.98 -10.92 -5.15
C GLY A 49 -16.34 -10.01 -3.97
N ALA A 50 -15.69 -10.19 -2.82
CA ALA A 50 -15.97 -9.38 -1.62
C ALA A 50 -15.48 -7.92 -1.77
N ILE A 51 -14.38 -7.68 -2.49
CA ILE A 51 -13.94 -6.32 -2.84
C ILE A 51 -14.98 -5.65 -3.74
N ARG A 52 -15.47 -6.34 -4.77
CA ARG A 52 -16.51 -5.83 -5.67
C ARG A 52 -17.82 -5.53 -4.93
N GLU A 53 -18.20 -6.39 -3.99
CA GLU A 53 -19.36 -6.13 -3.11
C GLU A 53 -19.16 -4.86 -2.27
N MET A 54 -17.98 -4.67 -1.69
CA MET A 54 -17.64 -3.48 -0.93
C MET A 54 -17.71 -2.21 -1.78
N ILE A 55 -17.15 -2.23 -2.99
CA ILE A 55 -17.16 -1.11 -3.93
C ILE A 55 -18.60 -0.72 -4.33
N CYS A 56 -19.48 -1.72 -4.53
CA CYS A 56 -20.85 -1.51 -4.94
C CYS A 56 -21.85 -1.33 -3.78
N SER A 57 -21.35 -1.12 -2.56
CA SER A 57 -22.17 -0.88 -1.37
C SER A 57 -22.60 0.58 -1.27
N ASP A 58 -23.86 0.80 -0.87
CA ASP A 58 -24.42 2.14 -0.74
C ASP A 58 -24.20 2.72 0.66
N THR A 59 -24.12 1.87 1.68
CA THR A 59 -23.98 2.30 3.09
C THR A 59 -22.65 1.84 3.71
N VAL A 60 -22.28 2.46 4.84
CA VAL A 60 -21.10 2.06 5.63
C VAL A 60 -21.27 0.63 6.14
N GLU A 61 -22.46 0.29 6.62
CA GLU A 61 -22.78 -1.04 7.17
C GLU A 61 -22.61 -2.13 6.13
N GLU A 62 -23.04 -1.89 4.89
CA GLU A 62 -22.83 -2.83 3.79
C GLU A 62 -21.36 -2.98 3.44
N ARG A 63 -20.59 -1.89 3.42
CA ARG A 63 -19.15 -1.95 3.19
C ARG A 63 -18.44 -2.71 4.30
N GLU A 64 -18.77 -2.45 5.56
CA GLU A 64 -18.21 -3.17 6.70
C GLU A 64 -18.55 -4.67 6.66
N ALA A 65 -19.75 -5.04 6.23
CA ALA A 65 -20.14 -6.45 6.05
C ALA A 65 -19.32 -7.15 4.96
N ALA A 66 -19.05 -6.47 3.84
CA ALA A 66 -18.18 -7.00 2.79
C ALA A 66 -16.71 -7.10 3.26
N LEU A 67 -16.20 -6.07 3.94
CA LEU A 67 -14.85 -6.04 4.51
C LEU A 67 -14.65 -7.11 5.58
N ALA A 68 -15.69 -7.45 6.36
CA ALA A 68 -15.62 -8.52 7.35
C ALA A 68 -15.34 -9.90 6.74
N LYS A 69 -15.69 -10.12 5.46
CA LYS A 69 -15.34 -11.34 4.71
C LYS A 69 -13.85 -11.39 4.37
N LEU A 70 -13.25 -10.22 4.10
CA LEU A 70 -11.86 -10.08 3.68
C LEU A 70 -10.87 -10.09 4.86
N GLU A 71 -11.27 -9.57 6.01
CA GLU A 71 -10.41 -9.42 7.17
C GLU A 71 -9.69 -10.72 7.57
N PRO A 72 -10.38 -11.88 7.74
CA PRO A 72 -9.70 -13.13 8.11
C PRO A 72 -8.78 -13.66 7.03
N MET A 73 -9.09 -13.40 5.75
CA MET A 73 -8.23 -13.81 4.63
C MET A 73 -6.93 -13.02 4.63
N GLN A 74 -7.03 -11.70 4.74
CA GLN A 74 -5.87 -10.82 4.78
C GLN A 74 -5.05 -11.01 6.07
N GLN A 75 -5.71 -11.24 7.20
CA GLN A 75 -5.02 -11.64 8.44
C GLN A 75 -4.17 -12.90 8.22
N GLY A 76 -4.72 -13.94 7.58
CA GLY A 76 -3.99 -15.17 7.29
C GLY A 76 -2.79 -14.97 6.36
N ASP A 77 -2.85 -14.01 5.43
CA ASP A 77 -1.71 -13.67 4.59
C ASP A 77 -0.60 -12.99 5.39
N PHE A 78 -0.97 -12.03 6.24
CA PHE A 78 0.01 -11.36 7.11
C PHE A 78 0.62 -12.32 8.13
N GLU A 79 -0.14 -13.29 8.66
CA GLU A 79 0.40 -14.34 9.53
C GLU A 79 1.50 -15.11 8.80
N LYS A 80 1.25 -15.56 7.57
CA LYS A 80 2.25 -16.29 6.78
C LYS A 80 3.49 -15.44 6.45
N LEU A 81 3.30 -14.14 6.17
CA LEU A 81 4.42 -13.21 5.95
C LEU A 81 5.27 -13.04 7.21
N TYR A 82 4.65 -12.81 8.36
CA TYR A 82 5.35 -12.68 9.64
C TYR A 82 6.08 -13.97 10.02
N GLU A 83 5.46 -15.13 9.79
CA GLU A 83 6.10 -16.44 10.00
C GLU A 83 7.34 -16.61 9.12
N ALA A 84 7.23 -16.31 7.82
CA ALA A 84 8.34 -16.39 6.88
C ALA A 84 9.50 -15.47 7.30
N MET A 85 9.20 -14.27 7.80
CA MET A 85 10.20 -13.30 8.23
C MET A 85 10.76 -13.58 9.62
N ASP A 86 10.10 -14.38 10.47
CA ASP A 86 10.60 -14.89 11.75
C ASP A 86 11.15 -13.79 12.69
N GLY A 87 10.39 -12.71 12.85
CA GLY A 87 10.73 -11.57 13.71
C GLY A 87 11.49 -10.44 13.02
N TYR A 88 11.82 -10.54 11.74
CA TYR A 88 12.25 -9.37 10.96
C TYR A 88 11.08 -8.43 10.67
N ASN A 89 11.36 -7.13 10.59
CA ASN A 89 10.35 -6.12 10.33
C ASN A 89 9.67 -6.30 8.97
N VAL A 90 8.37 -6.04 8.95
CA VAL A 90 7.54 -6.06 7.73
C VAL A 90 6.78 -4.75 7.65
N THR A 91 7.08 -3.97 6.62
CA THR A 91 6.33 -2.74 6.29
C THR A 91 5.18 -3.09 5.38
N ILE A 92 3.96 -2.90 5.85
CA ILE A 92 2.71 -3.19 5.14
C ILE A 92 2.12 -1.88 4.65
N ARG A 93 2.04 -1.72 3.34
CA ARG A 93 1.38 -0.58 2.71
C ARG A 93 -0.11 -0.85 2.59
N PHE A 94 -0.93 0.08 3.08
CA PHE A 94 -2.37 0.02 2.91
C PHE A 94 -2.77 0.18 1.43
N LEU A 95 -4.01 -0.18 1.13
CA LEU A 95 -4.57 -0.17 -0.21
C LEU A 95 -4.24 1.14 -0.94
N ASP A 96 -3.57 1.02 -2.08
CA ASP A 96 -3.07 2.16 -2.85
C ASP A 96 -3.82 2.40 -4.16
N PRO A 97 -4.11 1.40 -5.02
CA PRO A 97 -4.75 1.66 -6.30
C PRO A 97 -6.20 2.13 -6.16
N PRO A 98 -6.72 2.86 -7.16
CA PRO A 98 -8.10 3.29 -7.19
C PRO A 98 -9.07 2.11 -7.36
N LEU A 99 -10.30 2.27 -6.89
CA LEU A 99 -11.28 1.18 -6.84
C LEU A 99 -11.69 0.63 -8.21
N HIS A 100 -11.57 1.43 -9.27
CA HIS A 100 -11.91 0.96 -10.62
C HIS A 100 -11.03 -0.20 -11.12
N GLU A 101 -9.84 -0.41 -10.53
CA GLU A 101 -8.98 -1.54 -10.89
C GLU A 101 -9.55 -2.89 -10.48
N PHE A 102 -10.45 -2.92 -9.50
CA PHE A 102 -11.04 -4.14 -8.96
C PHE A 102 -12.40 -4.51 -9.58
N VAL A 103 -13.06 -3.58 -10.28
CA VAL A 103 -14.39 -3.82 -10.82
C VAL A 103 -14.34 -4.72 -12.05
N PRO A 104 -15.40 -5.51 -12.30
CA PRO A 104 -15.43 -6.41 -13.46
C PRO A 104 -15.55 -5.65 -14.76
N THR A 105 -14.91 -6.20 -15.81
CA THR A 105 -15.02 -5.72 -17.20
C THR A 105 -15.89 -6.63 -18.04
N GLU A 106 -15.98 -7.91 -17.68
CA GLU A 106 -16.77 -8.92 -18.42
C GLU A 106 -18.24 -8.88 -18.01
N GLU A 107 -19.14 -8.97 -19.01
CA GLU A 107 -20.59 -8.90 -18.80
C GLU A 107 -21.08 -9.94 -17.79
N LYS A 108 -20.58 -11.18 -17.88
CA LYS A 108 -20.94 -12.28 -16.98
C LYS A 108 -20.63 -11.92 -15.51
N ASP A 109 -19.47 -11.33 -15.25
CA ASP A 109 -19.06 -10.96 -13.88
C ASP A 109 -19.90 -9.79 -13.36
N ILE A 110 -20.32 -8.88 -14.26
CA ILE A 110 -21.21 -7.77 -13.93
C ILE A 110 -22.59 -8.30 -13.55
N GLU A 111 -23.14 -9.27 -14.31
CA GLU A 111 -24.41 -9.92 -14.01
C GLU A 111 -24.37 -10.67 -12.67
N GLU A 112 -23.30 -11.39 -12.39
CA GLU A 112 -23.09 -12.09 -11.11
C GLU A 112 -23.03 -11.11 -9.93
N LEU A 113 -22.32 -10.00 -10.09
CA LEU A 113 -22.23 -8.95 -9.08
C LEU A 113 -23.60 -8.28 -8.86
N ALA A 114 -24.34 -8.00 -9.92
CA ALA A 114 -25.68 -7.45 -9.86
C ALA A 114 -26.63 -8.36 -9.08
N HIS A 115 -26.61 -9.65 -9.38
CA HIS A 115 -27.39 -10.65 -8.63
C HIS A 115 -27.01 -10.69 -7.15
N THR A 116 -25.70 -10.70 -6.84
CA THR A 116 -25.20 -10.76 -5.47
C THR A 116 -25.58 -9.53 -4.64
N LYS A 117 -25.58 -8.35 -5.28
CA LYS A 117 -25.94 -7.07 -4.63
C LYS A 117 -27.45 -6.77 -4.65
N GLY A 118 -28.25 -7.57 -5.35
CA GLY A 118 -29.67 -7.29 -5.54
C GLY A 118 -29.96 -6.02 -6.34
N LYS A 119 -29.01 -5.64 -7.22
CA LYS A 119 -29.07 -4.46 -8.10
C LYS A 119 -29.32 -4.90 -9.55
N SER A 120 -29.78 -3.99 -10.39
CA SER A 120 -29.81 -4.24 -11.84
C SER A 120 -28.40 -4.17 -12.44
N VAL A 121 -28.23 -4.78 -13.60
CA VAL A 121 -26.98 -4.73 -14.38
C VAL A 121 -26.65 -3.28 -14.75
N GLU A 122 -27.66 -2.48 -15.08
CA GLU A 122 -27.54 -1.06 -15.41
C GLU A 122 -27.02 -0.25 -14.22
N GLU A 123 -27.50 -0.52 -13.01
CA GLU A 123 -27.01 0.14 -11.80
C GLU A 123 -25.54 -0.22 -11.53
N ILE A 124 -25.14 -1.48 -11.67
CA ILE A 124 -23.73 -1.87 -11.52
C ILE A 124 -22.87 -1.21 -12.60
N LYS A 125 -23.30 -1.18 -13.86
CA LYS A 125 -22.58 -0.48 -14.93
C LYS A 125 -22.45 1.04 -14.66
N ALA A 126 -23.46 1.65 -14.08
CA ALA A 126 -23.42 3.07 -13.71
C ALA A 126 -22.39 3.30 -12.58
N ILE A 127 -22.32 2.44 -11.57
CA ILE A 127 -21.31 2.49 -10.51
C ILE A 127 -19.91 2.35 -11.12
N ILE A 128 -19.66 1.33 -11.94
CA ILE A 128 -18.38 1.10 -12.62
C ILE A 128 -17.97 2.33 -13.43
N SER A 129 -18.90 2.88 -14.21
CA SER A 129 -18.65 4.08 -15.02
C SER A 129 -18.31 5.30 -14.16
N SER A 130 -18.94 5.44 -13.00
CA SER A 130 -18.68 6.57 -12.08
C SER A 130 -17.30 6.51 -11.43
N LEU A 131 -16.71 5.31 -11.34
CA LEU A 131 -15.37 5.10 -10.77
C LEU A 131 -14.26 5.34 -11.80
N HIS A 132 -14.59 5.45 -13.07
CA HIS A 132 -13.59 5.65 -14.12
C HIS A 132 -12.93 7.02 -13.97
N GLU A 133 -11.62 7.02 -13.91
CA GLU A 133 -10.79 8.22 -13.75
C GLU A 133 -10.00 8.50 -15.03
N PHE A 134 -9.91 9.78 -15.43
CA PHE A 134 -9.10 10.20 -16.59
C PHE A 134 -7.60 10.03 -16.32
N ASN A 135 -7.18 10.22 -15.09
CA ASN A 135 -5.80 10.02 -14.64
C ASN A 135 -5.79 9.28 -13.30
N PRO A 136 -5.80 7.95 -13.32
CA PRO A 136 -5.84 7.12 -12.11
C PRO A 136 -4.67 7.38 -11.15
N MET A 137 -3.48 7.72 -11.66
CA MET A 137 -2.31 8.00 -10.84
C MET A 137 -2.52 9.18 -9.89
N MET A 138 -3.26 10.21 -10.32
CA MET A 138 -3.58 11.41 -9.54
C MET A 138 -5.00 11.41 -9.00
N GLY A 139 -5.69 10.27 -9.05
CA GLY A 139 -7.10 10.13 -8.72
C GLY A 139 -7.39 9.76 -7.26
N HIS A 140 -8.52 9.10 -7.08
CA HIS A 140 -9.06 8.68 -5.79
C HIS A 140 -8.44 7.35 -5.35
N ARG A 141 -7.25 7.41 -4.79
CA ARG A 141 -6.45 6.26 -4.36
C ARG A 141 -5.68 6.55 -3.07
N GLY A 142 -5.02 5.54 -2.49
CA GLY A 142 -4.11 5.68 -1.36
C GLY A 142 -4.76 6.33 -0.14
N CYS A 143 -4.09 7.30 0.46
CA CYS A 143 -4.63 7.99 1.64
C CYS A 143 -5.96 8.72 1.35
N ARG A 144 -6.20 9.17 0.11
CA ARG A 144 -7.46 9.81 -0.27
C ARG A 144 -8.63 8.83 -0.14
N LEU A 145 -8.40 7.58 -0.52
CA LEU A 145 -9.36 6.49 -0.35
C LEU A 145 -9.59 6.19 1.14
N ALA A 146 -8.52 6.13 1.94
CA ALA A 146 -8.60 5.90 3.37
C ALA A 146 -9.30 7.04 4.13
N VAL A 147 -9.24 8.27 3.62
CA VAL A 147 -10.00 9.42 4.16
C VAL A 147 -11.49 9.29 3.85
N THR A 148 -11.83 8.88 2.63
CA THR A 148 -13.23 8.79 2.17
C THR A 148 -13.93 7.52 2.68
N TYR A 149 -13.20 6.41 2.77
CA TYR A 149 -13.68 5.11 3.24
C TYR A 149 -12.78 4.57 4.37
N PRO A 150 -12.82 5.20 5.56
CA PRO A 150 -11.94 4.83 6.68
C PRO A 150 -12.15 3.39 7.18
N GLU A 151 -13.29 2.79 6.88
CA GLU A 151 -13.56 1.39 7.21
C GLU A 151 -12.60 0.42 6.52
N ILE A 152 -12.04 0.76 5.35
CA ILE A 152 -11.00 -0.04 4.68
C ILE A 152 -9.71 -0.02 5.52
N ALA A 153 -9.27 1.15 5.95
CA ALA A 153 -8.09 1.29 6.80
C ALA A 153 -8.28 0.58 8.15
N LYS A 154 -9.48 0.67 8.76
CA LYS A 154 -9.81 -0.06 10.00
C LYS A 154 -9.69 -1.58 9.80
N MET A 155 -10.25 -2.11 8.72
CA MET A 155 -10.18 -3.55 8.41
C MET A 155 -8.74 -4.00 8.25
N GLN A 156 -7.94 -3.29 7.45
CA GLN A 156 -6.52 -3.62 7.24
C GLN A 156 -5.72 -3.53 8.54
N THR A 157 -5.98 -2.52 9.37
CA THR A 157 -5.34 -2.39 10.69
C THR A 157 -5.65 -3.60 11.58
N ARG A 158 -6.93 -4.01 11.67
CA ARG A 158 -7.32 -5.19 12.46
C ARG A 158 -6.61 -6.45 11.96
N ALA A 159 -6.57 -6.66 10.65
CA ALA A 159 -5.89 -7.81 10.05
C ALA A 159 -4.39 -7.84 10.38
N VAL A 160 -3.69 -6.71 10.24
CA VAL A 160 -2.26 -6.57 10.54
C VAL A 160 -1.97 -6.86 12.02
N ILE A 161 -2.69 -6.19 12.93
CA ILE A 161 -2.43 -6.30 14.38
C ILE A 161 -2.80 -7.70 14.90
N LYS A 162 -3.93 -8.26 14.49
CA LYS A 162 -4.32 -9.63 14.85
C LYS A 162 -3.28 -10.66 14.38
N ALA A 163 -2.81 -10.54 13.14
CA ALA A 163 -1.76 -11.40 12.60
C ALA A 163 -0.47 -11.30 13.41
N ALA A 164 -0.02 -10.10 13.72
CA ALA A 164 1.18 -9.88 14.50
C ALA A 164 1.06 -10.47 15.92
N ILE A 165 -0.10 -10.32 16.57
CA ILE A 165 -0.36 -10.92 17.89
C ILE A 165 -0.32 -12.46 17.81
N ALA A 166 -1.00 -13.04 16.82
CA ALA A 166 -1.04 -14.49 16.64
C ALA A 166 0.34 -15.08 16.42
N VAL A 167 1.12 -14.49 15.51
CA VAL A 167 2.45 -14.99 15.18
C VAL A 167 3.45 -14.72 16.28
N SER A 168 3.40 -13.56 16.97
CA SER A 168 4.26 -13.30 18.15
C SER A 168 4.11 -14.38 19.21
N LYS A 169 2.87 -14.81 19.49
CA LYS A 169 2.60 -15.92 20.43
C LYS A 169 3.14 -17.26 19.91
N LYS A 170 3.00 -17.50 18.61
CA LYS A 170 3.42 -18.75 17.98
C LYS A 170 4.94 -18.95 17.95
N ILE A 171 5.69 -17.90 17.58
CA ILE A 171 7.15 -17.99 17.42
C ILE A 171 7.93 -17.56 18.68
N GLY A 172 7.25 -17.02 19.69
CA GLY A 172 7.88 -16.54 20.92
C GLY A 172 8.79 -15.32 20.74
N LYS A 173 8.58 -14.52 19.70
CA LYS A 173 9.30 -13.28 19.39
C LYS A 173 8.31 -12.13 19.24
N ALA A 174 8.66 -10.96 19.77
CA ALA A 174 7.87 -9.77 19.53
C ALA A 174 7.91 -9.38 18.04
N ILE A 175 6.75 -9.13 17.45
CA ILE A 175 6.60 -8.54 16.12
C ILE A 175 6.12 -7.12 16.33
N GLU A 176 6.81 -6.16 15.72
CA GLU A 176 6.45 -4.75 15.71
C GLU A 176 6.00 -4.38 14.28
N PRO A 177 4.68 -4.38 13.98
CA PRO A 177 4.17 -4.05 12.66
C PRO A 177 4.53 -2.64 12.25
N GLU A 178 4.92 -2.46 10.99
CA GLU A 178 5.11 -1.16 10.36
C GLU A 178 3.97 -0.94 9.34
N ILE A 179 3.07 -0.01 9.65
CA ILE A 179 1.93 0.35 8.79
C ILE A 179 2.29 1.60 7.99
N MET A 180 2.21 1.50 6.67
CA MET A 180 2.57 2.57 5.76
C MET A 180 1.35 3.11 5.01
N ILE A 181 1.09 4.40 5.18
CA ILE A 181 0.01 5.12 4.49
C ILE A 181 0.58 5.69 3.18
N PRO A 182 0.07 5.26 2.01
CA PRO A 182 0.57 5.73 0.72
C PRO A 182 -0.01 7.07 0.31
N LEU A 183 0.64 7.75 -0.63
CA LEU A 183 0.13 8.89 -1.39
C LEU A 183 -0.18 10.14 -0.55
N VAL A 184 0.45 10.30 0.59
CA VAL A 184 0.28 11.47 1.44
C VAL A 184 0.93 12.69 0.79
N GLY A 185 0.16 13.77 0.65
CA GLY A 185 0.62 15.07 0.15
C GLY A 185 0.52 16.20 1.17
N GLU A 186 -0.27 16.00 2.23
CA GLU A 186 -0.52 16.97 3.29
C GLU A 186 -0.47 16.28 4.66
N VAL A 187 0.17 16.91 5.65
CA VAL A 187 0.30 16.34 7.00
C VAL A 187 -1.05 16.00 7.64
N LYS A 188 -2.10 16.76 7.35
CA LYS A 188 -3.44 16.51 7.88
C LYS A 188 -4.09 15.25 7.32
N GLU A 189 -3.76 14.84 6.09
CA GLU A 189 -4.18 13.54 5.53
C GLU A 189 -3.58 12.41 6.35
N LEU A 190 -2.26 12.47 6.58
CA LEU A 190 -1.58 11.47 7.40
C LEU A 190 -2.14 11.41 8.81
N LYS A 191 -2.29 12.58 9.45
CA LYS A 191 -2.82 12.65 10.81
C LYS A 191 -4.21 12.02 10.91
N TYR A 192 -5.12 12.35 9.99
CA TYR A 192 -6.48 11.80 10.00
C TYR A 192 -6.47 10.27 9.89
N VAL A 193 -5.73 9.72 8.91
CA VAL A 193 -5.67 8.27 8.70
C VAL A 193 -4.94 7.58 9.85
N LYS A 194 -3.85 8.18 10.36
CA LYS A 194 -3.10 7.68 11.52
C LYS A 194 -4.00 7.61 12.76
N ASP A 195 -4.81 8.63 13.03
CA ASP A 195 -5.72 8.63 14.18
C ASP A 195 -6.71 7.45 14.09
N VAL A 196 -7.24 7.15 12.90
CA VAL A 196 -8.10 5.98 12.65
C VAL A 196 -7.35 4.66 12.87
N VAL A 197 -6.13 4.57 12.35
CA VAL A 197 -5.27 3.38 12.48
C VAL A 197 -4.92 3.13 13.95
N CYS A 198 -4.43 4.15 14.65
CA CYS A 198 -4.03 4.02 16.06
C CYS A 198 -5.21 3.65 16.95
N ALA A 199 -6.37 4.32 16.81
CA ALA A 199 -7.56 3.97 17.58
C ALA A 199 -7.99 2.51 17.37
N THR A 200 -7.92 2.03 16.12
CA THR A 200 -8.27 0.64 15.79
C THR A 200 -7.24 -0.36 16.32
N ALA A 201 -5.96 -0.06 16.17
CA ALA A 201 -4.87 -0.92 16.65
C ALA A 201 -4.91 -1.05 18.17
N ASP A 202 -5.04 0.07 18.88
CA ASP A 202 -5.09 0.10 20.35
C ASP A 202 -6.29 -0.69 20.89
N GLU A 203 -7.44 -0.58 20.23
CA GLU A 203 -8.62 -1.39 20.57
C GLU A 203 -8.35 -2.90 20.43
N VAL A 204 -7.76 -3.33 19.31
CA VAL A 204 -7.43 -4.75 19.08
C VAL A 204 -6.42 -5.25 20.11
N ILE A 205 -5.37 -4.49 20.38
CA ILE A 205 -4.32 -4.84 21.36
C ILE A 205 -4.92 -4.97 22.76
N LYS A 206 -5.74 -3.99 23.17
CA LYS A 206 -6.43 -3.98 24.46
C LYS A 206 -7.37 -5.20 24.62
N ASN A 207 -8.18 -5.49 23.58
CA ASN A 207 -9.11 -6.62 23.58
C ASN A 207 -8.38 -7.97 23.63
N ALA A 208 -7.19 -8.05 23.06
CA ALA A 208 -6.35 -9.25 23.13
C ALA A 208 -5.60 -9.42 24.46
N GLY A 209 -5.61 -8.41 25.34
CA GLY A 209 -4.95 -8.42 26.63
C GLY A 209 -3.42 -8.57 26.54
N VAL A 210 -2.81 -7.97 25.53
CA VAL A 210 -1.36 -8.03 25.28
C VAL A 210 -0.75 -6.64 25.24
N GLU A 211 0.56 -6.56 25.40
CA GLU A 211 1.34 -5.37 25.07
C GLU A 211 2.00 -5.57 23.70
N MET A 212 1.86 -4.62 22.80
CA MET A 212 2.46 -4.63 21.47
C MET A 212 2.81 -3.21 21.05
N LYS A 213 3.99 -3.06 20.45
CA LYS A 213 4.38 -1.84 19.73
C LYS A 213 4.08 -2.02 18.25
N TYR A 214 3.70 -0.94 17.61
CA TYR A 214 3.55 -0.83 16.16
C TYR A 214 3.97 0.56 15.72
N HIS A 215 4.23 0.74 14.45
CA HIS A 215 4.67 2.00 13.88
C HIS A 215 3.78 2.41 12.72
N VAL A 216 3.46 3.71 12.65
CA VAL A 216 2.71 4.28 11.53
C VAL A 216 3.56 5.31 10.82
N GLY A 217 3.82 5.07 9.55
CA GLY A 217 4.62 5.95 8.70
C GLY A 217 3.95 6.17 7.35
N THR A 218 4.70 6.79 6.45
CA THR A 218 4.19 7.11 5.12
C THR A 218 5.22 6.87 4.02
N MET A 219 4.72 6.83 2.77
CA MET A 219 5.55 6.85 1.58
C MET A 219 5.66 8.28 1.07
N ILE A 220 6.89 8.78 0.96
CA ILE A 220 7.18 10.05 0.28
C ILE A 220 7.28 9.77 -1.21
N GLU A 221 6.24 10.09 -1.94
CA GLU A 221 6.11 9.80 -3.36
C GLU A 221 5.43 10.93 -4.15
N ILE A 222 4.95 11.95 -3.44
CA ILE A 222 4.42 13.17 -4.03
C ILE A 222 5.47 14.28 -3.83
N PRO A 223 5.81 15.07 -4.86
CA PRO A 223 6.78 16.16 -4.72
C PRO A 223 6.47 17.13 -3.58
N ARG A 224 5.18 17.46 -3.37
CA ARG A 224 4.77 18.29 -2.24
C ARG A 224 5.15 17.66 -0.89
N ALA A 225 4.98 16.35 -0.74
CA ALA A 225 5.36 15.65 0.48
C ALA A 225 6.87 15.72 0.74
N ALA A 226 7.69 15.62 -0.32
CA ALA A 226 9.13 15.77 -0.20
C ALA A 226 9.53 17.20 0.21
N LEU A 227 8.80 18.22 -0.27
CA LEU A 227 9.03 19.63 0.06
C LEU A 227 8.55 20.04 1.47
N THR A 228 7.70 19.24 2.09
CA THR A 228 7.12 19.49 3.43
C THR A 228 7.37 18.30 4.36
N ALA A 229 8.48 17.60 4.15
CA ALA A 229 8.79 16.38 4.89
C ALA A 229 8.98 16.64 6.39
N ASP A 230 9.50 17.80 6.77
CA ASP A 230 9.62 18.25 8.16
C ASP A 230 8.26 18.37 8.87
N GLU A 231 7.21 18.80 8.16
CA GLU A 231 5.85 18.83 8.71
C GLU A 231 5.25 17.42 8.82
N ILE A 232 5.45 16.60 7.80
CA ILE A 232 4.95 15.21 7.78
C ILE A 232 5.67 14.37 8.84
N ALA A 233 6.95 14.62 9.10
CA ALA A 233 7.74 13.93 10.11
C ALA A 233 7.23 14.15 11.55
N LYS A 234 6.44 15.17 11.80
CA LYS A 234 5.81 15.38 13.13
C LYS A 234 4.77 14.30 13.43
N GLU A 235 4.20 13.69 12.40
CA GLU A 235 3.18 12.63 12.52
C GLU A 235 3.72 11.24 12.13
N ALA A 236 4.63 11.14 11.16
CA ALA A 236 5.17 9.89 10.69
C ALA A 236 6.31 9.38 11.58
N GLU A 237 6.28 8.08 11.91
CA GLU A 237 7.36 7.44 12.65
C GLU A 237 8.47 6.92 11.73
N PHE A 238 8.19 6.78 10.45
CA PHE A 238 9.17 6.44 9.41
C PHE A 238 8.72 6.94 8.04
N PHE A 239 9.70 7.09 7.13
CA PHE A 239 9.48 7.35 5.72
C PHE A 239 9.95 6.19 4.87
N SER A 240 9.21 5.90 3.81
CA SER A 240 9.65 5.14 2.64
C SER A 240 9.61 6.07 1.43
N PHE A 241 10.47 5.89 0.44
CA PHE A 241 10.47 6.71 -0.78
C PHE A 241 9.89 5.90 -1.95
N GLY A 242 8.73 6.34 -2.47
CA GLY A 242 8.09 5.78 -3.66
C GLY A 242 8.66 6.41 -4.92
N THR A 243 9.84 5.95 -5.35
CA THR A 243 10.57 6.59 -6.45
C THR A 243 9.87 6.52 -7.80
N ASN A 244 8.99 5.54 -8.03
CA ASN A 244 8.21 5.47 -9.26
C ASN A 244 7.23 6.64 -9.37
N ASP A 245 6.35 6.82 -8.38
CA ASP A 245 5.37 7.92 -8.37
C ASP A 245 6.05 9.28 -8.24
N LEU A 246 7.10 9.38 -7.42
CA LEU A 246 7.87 10.62 -7.30
C LEU A 246 8.52 11.01 -8.63
N THR A 247 9.02 10.04 -9.40
CA THR A 247 9.57 10.29 -10.75
C THR A 247 8.47 10.74 -11.70
N GLN A 248 7.34 10.04 -11.77
CA GLN A 248 6.21 10.39 -12.63
C GLN A 248 5.75 11.84 -12.39
N MET A 249 5.54 12.19 -11.13
CA MET A 249 5.04 13.53 -10.77
C MET A 249 6.08 14.62 -10.90
N THR A 250 7.36 14.31 -10.73
CA THR A 250 8.46 15.28 -10.91
C THR A 250 8.71 15.58 -12.37
N PHE A 251 8.70 14.56 -13.25
CA PHE A 251 8.81 14.74 -14.69
C PHE A 251 7.51 15.19 -15.35
N GLY A 252 6.36 14.97 -14.73
CA GLY A 252 5.06 15.35 -15.25
C GLY A 252 4.54 14.44 -16.37
N PHE A 253 4.94 13.16 -16.39
CA PHE A 253 4.40 12.17 -17.33
C PHE A 253 4.23 10.78 -16.67
N SER A 254 3.27 10.03 -17.19
CA SER A 254 2.99 8.67 -16.76
C SER A 254 4.01 7.69 -17.28
N ARG A 255 4.44 6.74 -16.45
CA ARG A 255 5.28 5.62 -16.84
C ARG A 255 4.65 4.79 -17.97
N ASP A 256 3.33 4.58 -17.90
CA ASP A 256 2.60 3.74 -18.84
C ASP A 256 2.45 4.42 -20.21
N ASP A 257 2.41 5.76 -20.26
CA ASP A 257 2.31 6.54 -21.48
C ASP A 257 3.66 6.97 -22.06
N ALA A 258 4.71 6.98 -21.27
CA ALA A 258 6.03 7.50 -21.64
C ALA A 258 6.65 6.78 -22.84
N GLY A 259 6.32 5.50 -23.05
CA GLY A 259 6.77 4.72 -24.20
C GLY A 259 6.42 5.35 -25.56
N LYS A 260 5.40 6.21 -25.62
CA LYS A 260 4.97 6.90 -26.84
C LYS A 260 6.00 7.93 -27.34
N PHE A 261 6.86 8.46 -26.49
CA PHE A 261 7.82 9.52 -26.85
C PHE A 261 9.26 9.28 -26.37
N LEU A 262 9.50 8.44 -25.36
CA LEU A 262 10.84 8.23 -24.79
C LEU A 262 11.87 7.74 -25.82
N SER A 263 11.46 6.90 -26.79
CA SER A 263 12.36 6.45 -27.87
C SER A 263 12.95 7.63 -28.64
N ALA A 264 12.12 8.62 -28.99
CA ALA A 264 12.59 9.82 -29.67
C ALA A 264 13.52 10.68 -28.80
N TYR A 265 13.32 10.67 -27.47
CA TYR A 265 14.19 11.38 -26.54
C TYR A 265 15.57 10.73 -26.43
N TYR A 266 15.66 9.40 -26.50
CA TYR A 266 16.95 8.69 -26.53
C TYR A 266 17.68 8.93 -27.86
N ASP A 267 16.99 8.83 -29.00
CA ASP A 267 17.54 9.08 -30.32
C ASP A 267 18.14 10.50 -30.44
N LYS A 268 17.45 11.46 -29.84
CA LYS A 268 17.89 12.87 -29.83
C LYS A 268 18.85 13.20 -28.68
N LYS A 269 19.23 12.21 -27.86
CA LYS A 269 20.14 12.37 -26.72
C LYS A 269 19.64 13.40 -25.68
N ILE A 270 18.32 13.57 -25.54
CA ILE A 270 17.71 14.41 -24.51
C ILE A 270 17.83 13.69 -23.17
N TYR A 271 17.51 12.39 -23.12
CA TYR A 271 17.78 11.52 -21.98
C TYR A 271 18.83 10.49 -22.34
N GLU A 272 19.79 10.27 -21.42
CA GLU A 272 20.79 9.20 -21.55
C GLU A 272 20.25 7.85 -21.07
N ASN A 273 19.32 7.87 -20.11
CA ASN A 273 18.74 6.69 -19.49
C ASN A 273 17.25 6.90 -19.27
N ASP A 274 16.53 5.81 -19.16
CA ASP A 274 15.15 5.79 -18.73
C ASP A 274 15.07 6.24 -17.25
N PRO A 275 14.33 7.32 -16.92
CA PRO A 275 14.21 7.83 -15.56
C PRO A 275 13.51 6.86 -14.59
N PHE A 276 12.82 5.83 -15.11
CA PHE A 276 12.22 4.78 -14.31
C PHE A 276 13.15 3.60 -14.05
N GLN A 277 14.18 3.42 -14.87
CA GLN A 277 15.19 2.37 -14.69
C GLN A 277 16.39 2.86 -13.86
N LYS A 278 16.73 4.14 -13.99
CA LYS A 278 17.83 4.76 -13.27
C LYS A 278 17.35 6.04 -12.62
N LEU A 279 17.50 6.12 -11.30
CA LEU A 279 17.09 7.28 -10.53
C LEU A 279 17.69 8.57 -11.11
N ASP A 280 16.83 9.53 -11.43
CA ASP A 280 17.22 10.90 -11.75
C ASP A 280 17.83 11.59 -10.52
N GLN A 281 19.14 11.74 -10.53
CA GLN A 281 19.88 12.36 -9.43
C GLN A 281 19.64 13.88 -9.34
N VAL A 282 19.29 14.51 -10.45
CA VAL A 282 19.22 15.98 -10.57
C VAL A 282 17.91 16.54 -10.04
N GLY A 283 16.79 15.92 -10.37
CA GLY A 283 15.46 16.33 -9.93
C GLY A 283 14.94 15.48 -8.77
N VAL A 284 14.61 14.23 -9.07
CA VAL A 284 14.03 13.29 -8.07
C VAL A 284 14.98 13.04 -6.90
N GLY A 285 16.27 12.85 -7.19
CA GLY A 285 17.29 12.64 -6.16
C GLY A 285 17.44 13.84 -5.23
N LYS A 286 17.26 15.08 -5.72
CA LYS A 286 17.23 16.27 -4.85
C LYS A 286 16.04 16.27 -3.91
N LEU A 287 14.85 15.87 -4.39
CA LEU A 287 13.67 15.78 -3.53
C LEU A 287 13.84 14.71 -2.44
N VAL A 288 14.39 13.54 -2.81
CA VAL A 288 14.71 12.49 -1.82
C VAL A 288 15.69 12.99 -0.77
N LYS A 289 16.78 13.63 -1.21
CA LYS A 289 17.79 14.17 -0.33
C LYS A 289 17.22 15.25 0.60
N MET A 290 16.46 16.18 0.06
CA MET A 290 15.80 17.24 0.82
C MET A 290 14.89 16.65 1.92
N ALA A 291 14.03 15.71 1.56
CA ALA A 291 13.13 15.08 2.51
C ALA A 291 13.86 14.25 3.59
N ALA A 292 15.03 13.71 3.30
CA ALA A 292 15.83 12.94 4.25
C ALA A 292 16.68 13.82 5.20
N GLU A 293 16.96 15.07 4.82
CA GLU A 293 17.78 16.01 5.58
C GLU A 293 16.95 16.98 6.46
N MET A 294 15.62 17.07 6.22
CA MET A 294 14.66 17.83 7.03
C MET A 294 14.33 17.09 8.32
#